data_d2e9f3bea2b55b0f5c0a985236ecd2b3
#
_entry.id   d2e9f3bea2b55b0f5c0a985236ecd2b3
#
_cell.length_a   1.000
_cell.length_b   1.000
_cell.length_c   1.000
_cell.angle_alpha   90.00
_cell.angle_beta   90.00
_cell.angle_gamma   90.00
#
_symmetry.space_group_name_H-M   'P 1'
#
loop_
_entity.id
_entity.type
_entity.pdbx_description
1 polymer ?
#
loop_
_entity_poly.entity_id
_entity_poly.type
_entity_poly.pdbx_seq_one_letter_code
_entity_poly.pdbx_strand_id
1 'polypeptide(L)'
;MISNQILQNTIEGLKGITRIDFCVMDTDGKSLASTFSEQENYVEEVLSFVESPADSQVVQGYQFFKIFDEHQLEYILLANGGSDDVYMVGKIAAFQIQNLLIAYKERFDKDNFVKNLLLDNLLLVDIYNRAKKLHIDTEVKRVIFIIETSHEKDSAALDNVRNLLGGKSRDFITAV
;
A
#
# COMPACT_ATOMS: atom_id res chain seq x y z
N MET A 1 -3.96 -0.81 -4.53
CA MET A 1 -3.69 -1.99 -3.65
C MET A 1 -2.18 -2.12 -3.48
N ILE A 2 -1.69 -2.30 -2.26
CA ILE A 2 -0.27 -2.53 -1.97
C ILE A 2 0.06 -3.98 -2.37
N SER A 3 1.27 -4.24 -2.90
CA SER A 3 1.67 -5.62 -3.20
C SER A 3 1.91 -6.42 -1.91
N ASN A 4 1.58 -7.73 -1.93
CA ASN A 4 1.78 -8.61 -0.77
C ASN A 4 3.24 -8.63 -0.31
N GLN A 5 4.20 -8.52 -1.24
CA GLN A 5 5.63 -8.47 -0.91
C GLN A 5 6.00 -7.25 -0.06
N ILE A 6 5.38 -6.11 -0.32
CA ILE A 6 5.65 -4.89 0.45
C ILE A 6 5.01 -4.96 1.83
N LEU A 7 3.78 -5.50 1.92
CA LEU A 7 3.16 -5.78 3.22
C LEU A 7 4.03 -6.75 4.03
N GLN A 8 4.52 -7.83 3.40
CA GLN A 8 5.39 -8.82 4.04
C GLN A 8 6.67 -8.18 4.57
N ASN A 9 7.40 -7.44 3.73
CA ASN A 9 8.63 -6.75 4.14
C ASN A 9 8.38 -5.77 5.30
N THR A 10 7.23 -5.10 5.29
CA THR A 10 6.85 -4.15 6.34
C THR A 10 6.64 -4.83 7.68
N ILE A 11 5.84 -5.91 7.72
CA ILE A 11 5.56 -6.62 8.97
C ILE A 11 6.79 -7.40 9.47
N GLU A 12 7.65 -7.92 8.59
CA GLU A 12 8.93 -8.53 8.98
C GLU A 12 9.86 -7.50 9.61
N GLY A 13 9.95 -6.30 9.05
CA GLY A 13 10.71 -5.19 9.62
C GLY A 13 10.18 -4.79 11.02
N LEU A 14 8.87 -4.69 11.17
CA LEU A 14 8.23 -4.40 12.45
C LEU A 14 8.47 -5.53 13.48
N LYS A 15 8.33 -6.79 13.09
CA LYS A 15 8.67 -7.94 13.94
C LYS A 15 10.12 -7.91 14.40
N GLY A 16 11.06 -7.59 13.48
CA GLY A 16 12.49 -7.49 13.80
C GLY A 16 12.81 -6.47 14.91
N ILE A 17 12.03 -5.36 14.96
CA ILE A 17 12.20 -4.30 15.96
C ILE A 17 11.45 -4.62 17.26
N THR A 18 10.22 -5.10 17.16
CA THR A 18 9.27 -5.17 18.28
C THR A 18 9.17 -6.55 18.92
N ARG A 19 9.58 -7.60 18.21
CA ARG A 19 9.39 -9.02 18.54
C ARG A 19 7.91 -9.43 18.67
N ILE A 20 7.01 -8.64 18.09
CA ILE A 20 5.59 -8.94 17.98
C ILE A 20 5.34 -9.52 16.59
N ASP A 21 4.55 -10.57 16.54
CA ASP A 21 4.12 -11.18 15.29
C ASP A 21 2.90 -10.47 14.71
N PHE A 22 2.85 -10.37 13.37
CA PHE A 22 1.80 -9.70 12.64
C PHE A 22 1.26 -10.55 11.51
N CYS A 23 -0.04 -10.38 11.23
CA CYS A 23 -0.66 -10.88 10.02
C CYS A 23 -1.56 -9.79 9.43
N VAL A 24 -1.46 -9.54 8.13
CA VAL A 24 -2.34 -8.65 7.38
C VAL A 24 -3.27 -9.48 6.54
N MET A 25 -4.56 -9.26 6.70
CA MET A 25 -5.63 -9.95 5.97
C MET A 25 -6.49 -8.95 5.22
N ASP A 26 -7.12 -9.38 4.13
CA ASP A 26 -8.18 -8.60 3.48
C ASP A 26 -9.52 -8.75 4.24
N THR A 27 -10.52 -8.03 3.78
CA THR A 27 -11.87 -8.04 4.37
C THR A 27 -12.62 -9.37 4.17
N ASP A 28 -12.14 -10.23 3.28
CA ASP A 28 -12.69 -11.56 3.05
C ASP A 28 -11.99 -12.65 3.90
N GLY A 29 -11.04 -12.24 4.76
CA GLY A 29 -10.28 -13.13 5.63
C GLY A 29 -9.12 -13.86 4.95
N LYS A 30 -8.70 -13.42 3.75
CA LYS A 30 -7.53 -14.00 3.08
C LYS A 30 -6.25 -13.35 3.61
N SER A 31 -5.29 -14.17 4.02
CA SER A 31 -3.97 -13.70 4.43
C SER A 31 -3.18 -13.15 3.24
N LEU A 32 -2.71 -11.89 3.36
CA LEU A 32 -1.89 -11.19 2.37
C LEU A 32 -0.41 -11.21 2.75
N ALA A 33 -0.12 -11.14 4.04
CA ALA A 33 1.23 -11.19 4.61
C ALA A 33 1.16 -11.71 6.05
N SER A 34 2.13 -12.53 6.48
CA SER A 34 2.14 -13.08 7.84
C SER A 34 3.55 -13.35 8.33
N THR A 35 3.77 -13.09 9.62
CA THR A 35 4.98 -13.49 10.36
C THR A 35 4.67 -14.59 11.39
N PHE A 36 3.43 -15.03 11.50
CA PHE A 36 3.04 -16.14 12.38
C PHE A 36 3.70 -17.44 11.92
N SER A 37 4.16 -18.23 12.87
CA SER A 37 4.83 -19.52 12.60
C SER A 37 3.84 -20.64 12.22
N GLU A 38 2.59 -20.53 12.64
CA GLU A 38 1.52 -21.47 12.33
C GLU A 38 0.44 -20.78 11.49
N GLN A 39 -0.08 -21.48 10.49
CA GLN A 39 -1.22 -21.01 9.70
C GLN A 39 -2.52 -21.36 10.45
N GLU A 40 -2.82 -20.61 11.48
CA GLU A 40 -4.14 -20.66 12.08
C GLU A 40 -5.16 -19.99 11.15
N ASN A 41 -6.37 -20.52 11.16
CA ASN A 41 -7.44 -20.02 10.31
C ASN A 41 -8.28 -19.00 11.08
N TYR A 42 -8.08 -17.72 10.81
CA TYR A 42 -8.78 -16.59 11.45
C TYR A 42 -9.94 -16.04 10.61
N VAL A 43 -10.39 -16.76 9.59
CA VAL A 43 -11.39 -16.23 8.63
C VAL A 43 -12.69 -15.86 9.32
N GLU A 44 -13.21 -16.73 10.20
CA GLU A 44 -14.48 -16.47 10.90
C GLU A 44 -14.37 -15.28 11.85
N GLU A 45 -13.27 -15.16 12.59
CA GLU A 45 -13.00 -14.06 13.49
C GLU A 45 -12.84 -12.73 12.74
N VAL A 46 -12.14 -12.76 11.60
CA VAL A 46 -11.95 -11.56 10.75
C VAL A 46 -13.30 -11.12 10.19
N LEU A 47 -14.10 -12.00 9.62
CA LEU A 47 -15.42 -11.67 9.08
C LEU A 47 -16.35 -11.08 10.17
N SER A 48 -16.35 -11.67 11.37
CA SER A 48 -17.10 -11.14 12.50
C SER A 48 -16.59 -9.74 12.92
N PHE A 49 -15.26 -9.52 12.91
CA PHE A 49 -14.67 -8.23 13.28
C PHE A 49 -14.91 -7.16 12.20
N VAL A 50 -14.92 -7.51 10.92
CA VAL A 50 -15.25 -6.59 9.81
C VAL A 50 -16.60 -5.92 10.04
N GLU A 51 -17.62 -6.67 10.46
CA GLU A 51 -18.98 -6.18 10.74
C GLU A 51 -19.10 -5.44 12.09
N SER A 52 -18.14 -5.62 13.00
CA SER A 52 -18.13 -4.95 14.30
C SER A 52 -17.96 -3.43 14.14
N PRO A 53 -18.60 -2.59 14.96
CA PRO A 53 -18.37 -1.14 14.95
C PRO A 53 -17.04 -0.73 15.58
N ALA A 54 -16.29 -1.66 16.20
CA ALA A 54 -15.03 -1.36 16.85
C ALA A 54 -13.88 -1.24 15.84
N ASP A 55 -12.98 -0.26 16.03
CA ASP A 55 -11.75 -0.11 15.24
C ASP A 55 -10.64 -1.06 15.67
N SER A 56 -10.72 -1.57 16.90
CA SER A 56 -9.82 -2.59 17.45
C SER A 56 -10.54 -3.49 18.43
N GLN A 57 -10.11 -4.74 18.51
CA GLN A 57 -10.70 -5.75 19.39
C GLN A 57 -9.69 -6.82 19.75
N VAL A 58 -9.84 -7.42 20.95
CA VAL A 58 -9.10 -8.63 21.32
C VAL A 58 -9.97 -9.85 21.01
N VAL A 59 -9.44 -10.76 20.20
CA VAL A 59 -10.11 -12.01 19.86
C VAL A 59 -9.13 -13.16 20.06
N GLN A 60 -9.47 -14.12 20.90
CA GLN A 60 -8.63 -15.31 21.21
C GLN A 60 -7.17 -14.97 21.59
N GLY A 61 -6.95 -13.83 22.27
CA GLY A 61 -5.62 -13.37 22.67
C GLY A 61 -4.84 -12.58 21.61
N TYR A 62 -5.37 -12.45 20.41
CA TYR A 62 -4.83 -11.61 19.34
C TYR A 62 -5.47 -10.23 19.35
N GLN A 63 -4.68 -9.21 19.06
CA GLN A 63 -5.15 -7.84 18.88
C GLN A 63 -5.50 -7.64 17.39
N PHE A 64 -6.74 -7.29 17.10
CA PHE A 64 -7.25 -7.00 15.76
C PHE A 64 -7.38 -5.49 15.58
N PHE A 65 -6.97 -4.97 14.42
CA PHE A 65 -7.05 -3.55 14.07
C PHE A 65 -7.60 -3.39 12.66
N LYS A 66 -8.53 -2.47 12.48
CA LYS A 66 -9.02 -2.06 11.17
C LYS A 66 -8.07 -1.02 10.53
N ILE A 67 -7.81 -1.20 9.25
CA ILE A 67 -7.02 -0.26 8.43
C ILE A 67 -7.89 0.24 7.30
N PHE A 68 -8.11 1.55 7.26
CA PHE A 68 -8.99 2.20 6.31
C PHE A 68 -8.21 2.92 5.22
N ASP A 69 -8.76 2.90 3.99
CA ASP A 69 -8.43 3.86 2.93
C ASP A 69 -9.56 4.89 2.88
N GLU A 70 -9.29 6.10 3.39
CA GLU A 70 -10.30 7.13 3.64
C GLU A 70 -11.42 6.60 4.55
N HIS A 71 -12.55 6.18 3.97
CA HIS A 71 -13.73 5.64 4.69
C HIS A 71 -13.99 4.16 4.39
N GLN A 72 -13.20 3.54 3.52
CA GLN A 72 -13.36 2.14 3.15
C GLN A 72 -12.40 1.27 3.94
N LEU A 73 -12.92 0.23 4.59
CA LEU A 73 -12.10 -0.78 5.26
C LEU A 73 -11.35 -1.59 4.19
N GLU A 74 -10.02 -1.61 4.29
CA GLU A 74 -9.16 -2.24 3.28
C GLU A 74 -8.45 -3.46 3.81
N TYR A 75 -7.92 -3.38 5.05
CA TYR A 75 -7.20 -4.48 5.68
C TYR A 75 -7.57 -4.64 7.14
N ILE A 76 -7.35 -5.85 7.64
CA ILE A 76 -7.34 -6.19 9.06
C ILE A 76 -5.90 -6.59 9.42
N LEU A 77 -5.35 -5.95 10.45
CA LEU A 77 -4.07 -6.32 11.04
C LEU A 77 -4.31 -7.11 12.32
N LEU A 78 -3.71 -8.27 12.41
CA LEU A 78 -3.63 -9.07 13.62
C LEU A 78 -2.23 -8.90 14.21
N ALA A 79 -2.15 -8.74 15.54
CA ALA A 79 -0.90 -8.67 16.26
C ALA A 79 -0.93 -9.62 17.47
N ASN A 80 0.17 -10.34 17.69
CA ASN A 80 0.34 -11.25 18.82
C ASN A 80 1.76 -11.19 19.37
N GLY A 81 1.89 -11.25 20.70
CA GLY A 81 3.18 -11.24 21.38
C GLY A 81 3.03 -11.40 22.88
N GLY A 82 4.13 -11.72 23.54
CA GLY A 82 4.18 -11.96 24.99
C GLY A 82 4.34 -10.69 25.87
N SER A 83 4.29 -9.48 25.28
CA SER A 83 4.45 -8.23 26.03
C SER A 83 3.12 -7.51 26.21
N ASP A 84 3.01 -6.69 27.27
CA ASP A 84 1.84 -5.85 27.53
C ASP A 84 1.67 -4.75 26.45
N ASP A 85 2.70 -4.51 25.63
CA ASP A 85 2.73 -3.45 24.63
C ASP A 85 2.11 -3.84 23.29
N VAL A 86 1.62 -5.09 23.11
CA VAL A 86 1.08 -5.59 21.83
C VAL A 86 0.02 -4.67 21.25
N TYR A 87 -0.86 -4.12 22.09
CA TYR A 87 -1.90 -3.19 21.65
C TYR A 87 -1.30 -1.89 21.08
N MET A 88 -0.36 -1.26 21.80
CA MET A 88 0.27 -0.01 21.36
C MET A 88 1.08 -0.20 20.09
N VAL A 89 1.87 -1.26 20.03
CA VAL A 89 2.70 -1.59 18.88
C VAL A 89 1.82 -1.98 17.69
N GLY A 90 0.77 -2.76 17.90
CA GLY A 90 -0.21 -3.11 16.86
C GLY A 90 -0.89 -1.87 16.27
N LYS A 91 -1.22 -0.88 17.11
CA LYS A 91 -1.80 0.39 16.66
C LYS A 91 -0.81 1.23 15.84
N ILE A 92 0.47 1.25 16.21
CA ILE A 92 1.53 1.89 15.44
C ILE A 92 1.72 1.17 14.09
N ALA A 93 1.71 -0.16 14.09
CA ALA A 93 1.83 -0.97 12.88
C ALA A 93 0.65 -0.73 11.92
N ALA A 94 -0.58 -0.67 12.43
CA ALA A 94 -1.77 -0.35 11.64
C ALA A 94 -1.66 1.04 11.01
N PHE A 95 -1.25 2.04 11.78
CA PHE A 95 -1.01 3.40 11.29
C PHE A 95 0.08 3.45 10.21
N GLN A 96 1.17 2.68 10.39
CA GLN A 96 2.24 2.59 9.38
C GLN A 96 1.74 1.98 8.06
N ILE A 97 0.94 0.91 8.12
CA ILE A 97 0.36 0.29 6.93
C ILE A 97 -0.64 1.23 6.26
N GLN A 98 -1.42 1.99 7.03
CA GLN A 98 -2.33 3.01 6.50
C GLN A 98 -1.56 4.12 5.75
N ASN A 99 -0.45 4.60 6.29
CA ASN A 99 0.41 5.58 5.61
C ASN A 99 1.00 5.01 4.31
N LEU A 100 1.40 3.74 4.30
CA LEU A 100 1.85 3.07 3.09
C LEU A 100 0.72 3.00 2.05
N LEU A 101 -0.50 2.69 2.44
CA LEU A 101 -1.66 2.63 1.56
C LEU A 101 -1.89 3.98 0.87
N ILE A 102 -1.87 5.07 1.63
CA ILE A 102 -2.00 6.45 1.12
C ILE A 102 -0.87 6.76 0.13
N ALA A 103 0.38 6.49 0.49
CA ALA A 103 1.53 6.76 -0.36
C ALA A 103 1.48 5.97 -1.69
N TYR A 104 1.04 4.71 -1.65
CA TYR A 104 0.85 3.89 -2.85
C TYR A 104 -0.27 4.40 -3.74
N LYS A 105 -1.38 4.85 -3.14
CA LYS A 105 -2.50 5.45 -3.87
C LYS A 105 -2.07 6.73 -4.59
N GLU A 106 -1.37 7.63 -3.89
CA GLU A 106 -0.84 8.85 -4.50
C GLU A 106 0.10 8.57 -5.67
N ARG A 107 0.97 7.58 -5.53
CA ARG A 107 1.88 7.17 -6.60
C ARG A 107 1.11 6.62 -7.80
N PHE A 108 0.13 5.75 -7.57
CA PHE A 108 -0.71 5.19 -8.62
C PHE A 108 -1.51 6.27 -9.34
N ASP A 109 -2.03 7.25 -8.62
CA ASP A 109 -2.77 8.38 -9.19
C ASP A 109 -1.86 9.27 -10.06
N LYS A 110 -0.60 9.49 -9.66
CA LYS A 110 0.40 10.22 -10.48
C LYS A 110 0.76 9.47 -11.75
N ASP A 111 1.02 8.16 -11.66
CA ASP A 111 1.34 7.33 -12.82
C ASP A 111 0.17 7.30 -13.82
N ASN A 112 -1.06 7.12 -13.34
CA ASN A 112 -2.26 7.17 -14.17
C ASN A 112 -2.51 8.55 -14.80
N PHE A 113 -2.26 9.63 -14.05
CA PHE A 113 -2.38 10.98 -14.57
C PHE A 113 -1.42 11.18 -15.74
N VAL A 114 -0.14 10.82 -15.58
CA VAL A 114 0.88 10.98 -16.62
C VAL A 114 0.58 10.08 -17.82
N LYS A 115 0.15 8.84 -17.61
CA LYS A 115 -0.28 7.94 -18.68
C LYS A 115 -1.43 8.54 -19.51
N ASN A 116 -2.49 9.01 -18.84
CA ASN A 116 -3.64 9.60 -19.52
C ASN A 116 -3.28 10.93 -20.21
N LEU A 117 -2.33 11.71 -19.66
CA LEU A 117 -1.80 12.91 -20.29
C LEU A 117 -1.07 12.59 -21.59
N LEU A 118 -0.21 11.55 -21.60
CA LEU A 118 0.53 11.11 -22.79
C LEU A 118 -0.37 10.54 -23.87
N LEU A 119 -1.48 9.90 -23.49
CA LEU A 119 -2.47 9.33 -24.41
C LEU A 119 -3.53 10.34 -24.90
N ASP A 120 -3.40 11.61 -24.55
CA ASP A 120 -4.36 12.69 -24.86
C ASP A 120 -5.81 12.39 -24.40
N ASN A 121 -5.94 11.66 -23.28
CA ASN A 121 -7.23 11.26 -22.71
C ASN A 121 -7.79 12.27 -21.69
N LEU A 122 -7.16 13.45 -21.53
CA LEU A 122 -7.55 14.45 -20.54
C LEU A 122 -7.93 15.78 -21.19
N LEU A 123 -8.99 16.39 -20.69
CA LEU A 123 -9.33 17.77 -21.04
C LEU A 123 -8.37 18.75 -20.36
N LEU A 124 -8.07 19.89 -20.98
CA LEU A 124 -7.15 20.92 -20.47
C LEU A 124 -7.49 21.34 -19.04
N VAL A 125 -8.78 21.49 -18.73
CA VAL A 125 -9.25 21.86 -17.38
C VAL A 125 -8.93 20.76 -16.36
N ASP A 126 -9.10 19.50 -16.77
CA ASP A 126 -8.80 18.34 -15.90
C ASP A 126 -7.29 18.19 -15.69
N ILE A 127 -6.48 18.48 -16.70
CA ILE A 127 -5.01 18.46 -16.59
C ILE A 127 -4.57 19.40 -15.49
N TYR A 128 -5.03 20.66 -15.53
CA TYR A 128 -4.64 21.66 -14.54
C TYR A 128 -5.11 21.28 -13.12
N ASN A 129 -6.38 20.89 -12.97
CA ASN A 129 -6.97 20.54 -11.68
C ASN A 129 -6.32 19.32 -11.06
N ARG A 130 -6.07 18.25 -11.85
CA ARG A 130 -5.41 17.03 -11.37
C ARG A 130 -3.94 17.26 -11.06
N ALA A 131 -3.20 18.01 -11.89
CA ALA A 131 -1.81 18.36 -11.62
C ALA A 131 -1.68 19.10 -10.29
N LYS A 132 -2.57 20.07 -10.01
CA LYS A 132 -2.61 20.78 -8.74
C LYS A 132 -2.90 19.86 -7.56
N LYS A 133 -3.90 18.96 -7.67
CA LYS A 133 -4.24 17.99 -6.63
C LYS A 133 -3.08 17.03 -6.33
N LEU A 134 -2.36 16.62 -7.37
CA LEU A 134 -1.23 15.68 -7.27
C LEU A 134 0.11 16.39 -6.95
N HIS A 135 0.08 17.69 -6.67
CA HIS A 135 1.26 18.50 -6.40
C HIS A 135 2.31 18.43 -7.52
N ILE A 136 1.85 18.36 -8.78
CA ILE A 136 2.72 18.36 -9.96
C ILE A 136 2.91 19.80 -10.40
N ASP A 137 4.17 20.23 -10.46
CA ASP A 137 4.53 21.54 -10.98
C ASP A 137 4.34 21.60 -12.50
N THR A 138 3.43 22.46 -12.97
CA THR A 138 3.07 22.64 -14.36
C THR A 138 3.93 23.66 -15.10
N GLU A 139 4.72 24.49 -14.38
CA GLU A 139 5.56 25.54 -14.95
C GLU A 139 6.97 25.05 -15.31
N VAL A 140 7.32 23.81 -14.93
CA VAL A 140 8.64 23.23 -15.18
C VAL A 140 8.73 22.65 -16.59
N LYS A 141 9.78 23.00 -17.32
CA LYS A 141 10.12 22.34 -18.58
C LYS A 141 10.57 20.91 -18.31
N ARG A 142 10.01 19.95 -19.05
CA ARG A 142 10.31 18.52 -18.94
C ARG A 142 10.83 17.96 -20.25
N VAL A 143 11.69 16.95 -20.13
CA VAL A 143 12.17 16.16 -21.26
C VAL A 143 11.49 14.80 -21.18
N ILE A 144 11.03 14.30 -22.30
CA ILE A 144 10.41 12.97 -22.42
C ILE A 144 11.42 12.03 -23.09
N PHE A 145 11.68 10.91 -22.44
CA PHE A 145 12.45 9.81 -23.02
C PHE A 145 11.49 8.65 -23.31
N ILE A 146 11.54 8.12 -24.53
CA ILE A 146 10.78 6.93 -24.92
C ILE A 146 11.75 5.77 -24.97
N ILE A 147 11.45 4.72 -24.22
CA ILE A 147 12.23 3.48 -24.16
C ILE A 147 11.35 2.38 -24.75
N GLU A 148 11.76 1.83 -25.89
CA GLU A 148 11.10 0.68 -26.51
C GLU A 148 11.74 -0.61 -25.99
N THR A 149 10.91 -1.56 -25.56
CA THR A 149 11.35 -2.87 -25.06
C THR A 149 10.88 -3.97 -25.99
N SER A 150 11.74 -4.97 -26.23
CA SER A 150 11.48 -6.04 -27.21
C SER A 150 10.74 -7.25 -26.65
N HIS A 151 10.28 -7.23 -25.38
CA HIS A 151 9.69 -8.39 -24.72
C HIS A 151 8.33 -8.10 -24.10
N GLU A 152 7.42 -9.09 -24.22
CA GLU A 152 6.05 -9.09 -23.73
C GLU A 152 5.89 -8.98 -22.18
N LYS A 153 6.97 -8.80 -21.41
CA LYS A 153 6.94 -8.63 -19.96
C LYS A 153 7.29 -7.21 -19.54
N ASP A 154 6.41 -6.28 -19.86
CA ASP A 154 6.57 -4.83 -19.61
C ASP A 154 6.78 -4.46 -18.13
N SER A 155 6.27 -5.26 -17.18
CA SER A 155 6.42 -4.97 -15.75
C SER A 155 7.89 -5.00 -15.27
N ALA A 156 8.67 -5.99 -15.72
CA ALA A 156 10.08 -6.09 -15.32
C ALA A 156 10.94 -4.97 -15.92
N ALA A 157 10.65 -4.55 -17.15
CA ALA A 157 11.34 -3.44 -17.81
C ALA A 157 11.05 -2.12 -17.11
N LEU A 158 9.78 -1.87 -16.76
CA LEU A 158 9.34 -0.69 -16.02
C LEU A 158 10.02 -0.61 -14.64
N ASP A 159 10.07 -1.72 -13.92
CA ASP A 159 10.71 -1.79 -12.61
C ASP A 159 12.23 -1.57 -12.69
N ASN A 160 12.89 -2.10 -13.71
CA ASN A 160 14.31 -1.85 -13.96
C ASN A 160 14.58 -0.35 -14.23
N VAL A 161 13.78 0.28 -15.08
CA VAL A 161 13.88 1.72 -15.36
C VAL A 161 13.62 2.55 -14.09
N ARG A 162 12.63 2.17 -13.30
CA ARG A 162 12.32 2.81 -12.02
C ARG A 162 13.48 2.70 -11.03
N ASN A 163 14.11 1.53 -10.94
CA ASN A 163 15.26 1.31 -10.05
C ASN A 163 16.48 2.12 -10.47
N LEU A 164 16.70 2.30 -11.76
CA LEU A 164 17.85 3.05 -12.29
C LEU A 164 17.66 4.57 -12.22
N LEU A 165 16.44 5.06 -12.49
CA LEU A 165 16.16 6.49 -12.66
C LEU A 165 15.30 7.07 -11.51
N GLY A 166 14.62 6.24 -10.75
CA GLY A 166 13.59 6.62 -9.76
C GLY A 166 14.09 7.30 -8.49
N GLY A 167 15.37 7.65 -8.40
CA GLY A 167 15.95 8.28 -7.20
C GLY A 167 15.57 9.75 -6.98
N LYS A 168 14.85 10.40 -7.91
CA LYS A 168 14.44 11.79 -7.79
C LYS A 168 12.91 11.90 -7.84
N SER A 169 12.33 12.44 -6.80
CA SER A 169 10.86 12.59 -6.62
C SER A 169 10.15 13.47 -7.65
N ARG A 170 10.85 14.00 -8.65
CA ARG A 170 10.31 14.88 -9.70
C ARG A 170 10.17 14.23 -11.07
N ASP A 171 10.65 13.01 -11.23
CA ASP A 171 10.59 12.28 -12.50
C ASP A 171 9.38 11.35 -12.51
N PHE A 172 8.74 11.23 -13.67
CA PHE A 172 7.61 10.33 -13.90
C PHE A 172 8.05 9.20 -14.81
N ILE A 173 7.76 7.97 -14.44
CA ILE A 173 8.10 6.77 -15.21
C ILE A 173 6.80 5.96 -15.34
N THR A 174 6.28 5.88 -16.55
CA THR A 174 5.04 5.16 -16.84
C THR A 174 5.19 4.29 -18.09
N ALA A 175 4.40 3.24 -18.21
CA ALA A 175 4.24 2.44 -19.42
C ALA A 175 2.92 2.82 -20.10
N VAL A 176 2.97 2.95 -21.41
CA VAL A 176 1.82 3.33 -22.27
C VAL A 176 1.39 2.16 -23.12
#